data_243d533f0a074ab439686a2e363cdf07
#
_entry.id   243d533f0a074ab439686a2e363cdf07
#
_cell.length_a   1.000
_cell.length_b   1.000
_cell.length_c   1.000
_cell.angle_alpha   90.00
_cell.angle_beta   90.00
_cell.angle_gamma   90.00
#
_symmetry.space_group_name_H-M   'P 1'
#
loop_
_entity.id
_entity.type
_entity.pdbx_description
1 polymer ?
#
loop_
_entity_poly.entity_id
_entity_poly.type
_entity_poly.pdbx_seq_one_letter_code
_entity_poly.pdbx_strand_id
1 'polypeptide(L)'
;KAVSKLKAQISKEYLSAVSYYCNGINEYAESHSDQILDTGIFPVSADKVIEAQHLLEIVGIQLDKPYSYLRGPKKRSKGFPNKEGSNILAVSGNHTRCGNSIIAISPHQPLEGIFSFYEIHLFYRKSGCELFGFILPITFTIFMGTNFKVAWGTTASYPDMYSVYKVGLKGVFNKRLNVTEGLIPLNRSAYFNYTLLYGKFPAPIVKQYFTTPDGKPIVKINHRYFLIDIPLIGYKLGTELNYRISHAQSNNEILALTLDYGYPYLDLVSIDTKNNILYVHNSHEPIRASEDEYMSDILSLDSLTQLDNGFEDGMFYIENPKS
;
A
#
# COMPACT_ATOMS: atom_id res chain seq x y z
N LYS A 1 -2.19 13.75 10.85
CA LYS A 1 -3.14 12.91 11.65
C LYS A 1 -3.06 11.43 11.26
N ALA A 2 -3.13 11.06 9.97
CA ALA A 2 -3.01 9.67 9.53
C ALA A 2 -1.67 9.04 9.97
N VAL A 3 -0.56 9.68 9.65
CA VAL A 3 0.79 9.24 10.05
C VAL A 3 0.96 9.15 11.57
N SER A 4 0.36 10.06 12.33
CA SER A 4 0.39 10.02 13.80
C SER A 4 -0.39 8.82 14.36
N LYS A 5 -1.51 8.43 13.75
CA LYS A 5 -2.24 7.21 14.11
C LYS A 5 -1.43 5.96 13.74
N LEU A 6 -0.85 5.95 12.55
CA LEU A 6 -0.02 4.86 12.06
C LEU A 6 1.18 4.60 13.00
N LYS A 7 1.92 5.64 13.36
CA LYS A 7 3.06 5.54 14.28
C LYS A 7 2.72 4.93 15.63
N ALA A 8 1.54 5.18 16.16
CA ALA A 8 1.10 4.60 17.42
C ALA A 8 0.89 3.07 17.35
N GLN A 9 0.79 2.51 16.13
CA GLN A 9 0.56 1.09 15.89
C GLN A 9 1.85 0.34 15.52
N ILE A 10 2.91 1.07 15.12
CA ILE A 10 4.19 0.50 14.72
C ILE A 10 4.96 0.02 15.94
N SER A 11 5.53 -1.18 15.85
CA SER A 11 6.35 -1.75 16.92
C SER A 11 7.68 -1.00 17.10
N LYS A 12 8.18 -0.98 18.32
CA LYS A 12 9.49 -0.40 18.64
C LYS A 12 10.63 -1.09 17.87
N GLU A 13 10.49 -2.40 17.67
CA GLU A 13 11.46 -3.20 16.92
C GLU A 13 11.55 -2.74 15.46
N TYR A 14 10.40 -2.61 14.79
CA TYR A 14 10.36 -2.11 13.41
C TYR A 14 10.85 -0.68 13.30
N LEU A 15 10.47 0.21 14.23
CA LEU A 15 10.98 1.58 14.27
C LEU A 15 12.50 1.64 14.41
N SER A 16 13.08 0.74 15.21
CA SER A 16 14.54 0.62 15.34
C SER A 16 15.18 0.17 14.02
N ALA A 17 14.60 -0.82 13.35
CA ALA A 17 15.08 -1.29 12.05
C ALA A 17 15.02 -0.20 10.98
N VAL A 18 13.90 0.55 10.90
CA VAL A 18 13.78 1.74 10.01
C VAL A 18 14.88 2.77 10.32
N SER A 19 15.18 3.01 11.59
CA SER A 19 16.21 3.98 11.98
C SER A 19 17.60 3.54 11.52
N TYR A 20 17.95 2.26 11.65
CA TYR A 20 19.21 1.72 11.11
C TYR A 20 19.28 1.81 9.59
N TYR A 21 18.18 1.55 8.91
CA TYR A 21 18.10 1.72 7.46
C TYR A 21 18.34 3.17 7.04
N CYS A 22 17.71 4.14 7.74
CA CYS A 22 17.96 5.55 7.50
C CYS A 22 19.43 5.96 7.72
N ASN A 23 20.05 5.43 8.76
CA ASN A 23 21.47 5.72 9.04
C ASN A 23 22.36 5.24 7.88
N GLY A 24 22.13 4.03 7.37
CA GLY A 24 22.90 3.51 6.22
C GLY A 24 22.72 4.35 4.96
N ILE A 25 21.48 4.80 4.66
CA ILE A 25 21.19 5.69 3.52
C ILE A 25 21.92 7.03 3.69
N ASN A 26 21.87 7.63 4.88
CA ASN A 26 22.47 8.92 5.14
C ASN A 26 24.01 8.86 5.06
N GLU A 27 24.61 7.81 5.63
CA GLU A 27 26.06 7.57 5.54
C GLU A 27 26.52 7.38 4.08
N TYR A 28 25.74 6.64 3.28
CA TYR A 28 26.03 6.52 1.85
C TYR A 28 25.94 7.86 1.14
N ALA A 29 24.87 8.64 1.39
CA ALA A 29 24.69 9.93 0.75
C ALA A 29 25.80 10.95 1.11
N GLU A 30 26.27 10.94 2.35
CA GLU A 30 27.41 11.79 2.77
C GLU A 30 28.69 11.41 2.04
N SER A 31 28.97 10.11 1.91
CA SER A 31 30.22 9.61 1.30
C SER A 31 30.20 9.64 -0.24
N HIS A 32 29.03 9.77 -0.87
CA HIS A 32 28.83 9.74 -2.32
C HIS A 32 28.00 10.92 -2.81
N SER A 33 28.28 12.11 -2.30
CA SER A 33 27.49 13.32 -2.59
C SER A 33 27.45 13.69 -4.09
N ASP A 34 28.45 13.28 -4.84
CA ASP A 34 28.57 13.45 -6.29
C ASP A 34 27.56 12.58 -7.09
N GLN A 35 27.04 11.51 -6.49
CA GLN A 35 26.05 10.61 -7.08
C GLN A 35 24.60 10.97 -6.69
N ILE A 36 24.41 11.91 -5.78
CA ILE A 36 23.11 12.29 -5.25
C ILE A 36 22.48 13.38 -6.13
N LEU A 37 21.33 13.07 -6.74
CA LEU A 37 20.60 14.00 -7.61
C LEU A 37 19.99 15.17 -6.85
N ASP A 38 19.51 14.95 -5.63
CA ASP A 38 18.91 15.97 -4.77
C ASP A 38 19.41 15.81 -3.34
N THR A 39 20.34 16.64 -2.95
CA THR A 39 20.89 16.65 -1.59
C THR A 39 19.93 17.23 -0.56
N GLY A 40 18.88 17.95 -0.99
CA GLY A 40 17.91 18.60 -0.11
C GLY A 40 16.98 17.64 0.63
N ILE A 41 16.92 16.38 0.21
CA ILE A 41 16.13 15.35 0.89
C ILE A 41 16.85 14.73 2.10
N PHE A 42 18.14 14.91 2.21
CA PHE A 42 18.97 14.35 3.29
C PHE A 42 19.19 15.34 4.45
N PRO A 43 19.34 14.87 5.69
CA PRO A 43 19.23 13.45 6.09
C PRO A 43 17.78 12.93 6.03
N VAL A 44 17.64 11.68 5.59
CA VAL A 44 16.37 10.97 5.62
C VAL A 44 16.06 10.53 7.06
N SER A 45 14.85 10.75 7.53
CA SER A 45 14.41 10.34 8.86
C SER A 45 13.47 9.14 8.81
N ALA A 46 13.38 8.38 9.91
CA ALA A 46 12.45 7.26 10.03
C ALA A 46 11.01 7.68 9.75
N ASP A 47 10.62 8.87 10.17
CA ASP A 47 9.29 9.43 9.90
C ASP A 47 9.00 9.56 8.42
N LYS A 48 9.94 10.10 7.65
CA LYS A 48 9.80 10.25 6.20
C LYS A 48 9.75 8.90 5.48
N VAL A 49 10.54 7.92 5.94
CA VAL A 49 10.51 6.57 5.37
C VAL A 49 9.16 5.90 5.62
N ILE A 50 8.64 5.97 6.84
CA ILE A 50 7.32 5.41 7.18
C ILE A 50 6.21 6.10 6.37
N GLU A 51 6.26 7.42 6.23
CA GLU A 51 5.32 8.16 5.38
C GLU A 51 5.38 7.71 3.92
N ALA A 52 6.59 7.51 3.39
CA ALA A 52 6.79 7.05 2.02
C ALA A 52 6.34 5.59 1.81
N GLN A 53 6.58 4.71 2.77
CA GLN A 53 6.09 3.33 2.76
C GLN A 53 4.57 3.27 2.77
N HIS A 54 3.93 4.05 3.64
CA HIS A 54 2.47 4.12 3.68
C HIS A 54 1.88 4.71 2.40
N LEU A 55 2.53 5.73 1.82
CA LEU A 55 2.13 6.27 0.53
C LEU A 55 2.25 5.22 -0.59
N LEU A 56 3.31 4.40 -0.57
CA LEU A 56 3.49 3.31 -1.53
C LEU A 56 2.32 2.31 -1.46
N GLU A 57 1.88 1.96 -0.26
CA GLU A 57 0.71 1.10 -0.03
C GLU A 57 -0.59 1.73 -0.56
N ILE A 58 -0.81 3.02 -0.26
CA ILE A 58 -1.98 3.76 -0.75
C ILE A 58 -1.98 3.82 -2.30
N VAL A 59 -0.83 3.99 -2.93
CA VAL A 59 -0.73 3.96 -4.40
C VAL A 59 -0.96 2.55 -4.94
N GLY A 60 -0.50 1.52 -4.21
CA GLY A 60 -0.69 0.11 -4.55
C GLY A 60 -2.16 -0.33 -4.66
N ILE A 61 -3.08 0.33 -3.94
CA ILE A 61 -4.54 0.08 -4.06
C ILE A 61 -5.18 0.72 -5.31
N GLN A 62 -4.38 1.16 -6.26
CA GLN A 62 -4.84 1.69 -7.56
C GLN A 62 -5.79 2.89 -7.46
N LEU A 63 -5.41 3.90 -6.68
CA LEU A 63 -6.16 5.16 -6.54
C LEU A 63 -6.39 5.91 -7.87
N ASP A 64 -5.73 5.55 -8.94
CA ASP A 64 -5.99 6.09 -10.27
C ASP A 64 -7.31 5.60 -10.87
N LYS A 65 -7.81 4.44 -10.45
CA LYS A 65 -9.10 3.90 -10.94
C LYS A 65 -10.27 4.84 -10.65
N PRO A 66 -10.53 5.27 -9.39
CA PRO A 66 -11.61 6.23 -9.11
C PRO A 66 -11.44 7.53 -9.89
N TYR A 67 -10.21 8.03 -10.03
CA TYR A 67 -9.96 9.22 -10.85
C TYR A 67 -10.25 9.02 -12.33
N SER A 68 -9.87 7.88 -12.89
CA SER A 68 -10.11 7.56 -14.30
C SER A 68 -11.60 7.39 -14.57
N TYR A 69 -12.31 6.74 -13.67
CA TYR A 69 -13.76 6.54 -13.71
C TYR A 69 -14.52 7.88 -13.67
N LEU A 70 -14.20 8.75 -12.72
CA LEU A 70 -14.83 10.06 -12.57
C LEU A 70 -14.56 11.02 -13.72
N ARG A 71 -13.45 10.85 -14.44
CA ARG A 71 -13.12 11.67 -15.63
C ARG A 71 -13.82 11.21 -16.91
N GLY A 72 -14.44 10.03 -16.88
CA GLY A 72 -15.01 9.38 -18.06
C GLY A 72 -13.95 8.75 -18.97
N PRO A 73 -14.37 7.99 -19.98
CA PRO A 73 -13.46 7.25 -20.84
C PRO A 73 -12.49 8.21 -21.55
N LYS A 74 -11.26 8.29 -21.08
CA LYS A 74 -10.18 8.87 -21.86
C LYS A 74 -10.03 8.01 -23.12
N LYS A 75 -9.88 8.66 -24.29
CA LYS A 75 -9.26 7.98 -25.45
C LYS A 75 -8.02 7.29 -24.88
N ARG A 76 -8.01 5.95 -24.91
CA ARG A 76 -6.88 5.13 -24.47
C ARG A 76 -5.61 5.77 -25.03
N SER A 77 -4.80 6.37 -24.20
CA SER A 77 -3.41 6.60 -24.56
C SER A 77 -2.87 5.21 -24.94
N LYS A 78 -2.13 5.12 -26.03
CA LYS A 78 -1.40 3.89 -26.38
C LYS A 78 -0.25 3.68 -25.38
N GLY A 79 -0.56 3.70 -24.09
CA GLY A 79 0.31 3.27 -23.01
C GLY A 79 0.13 1.77 -22.82
N PHE A 80 1.15 1.11 -22.36
CA PHE A 80 1.25 -0.31 -22.11
C PHE A 80 -0.09 -0.87 -21.60
N PRO A 81 -0.57 -2.01 -22.15
CA PRO A 81 -1.73 -2.67 -21.56
C PRO A 81 -1.38 -2.95 -20.09
N ASN A 82 -2.14 -2.38 -19.18
CA ASN A 82 -2.05 -2.69 -17.74
C ASN A 82 -2.39 -4.18 -17.59
N LYS A 83 -1.37 -5.01 -17.69
CA LYS A 83 -1.37 -6.41 -17.28
C LYS A 83 -0.60 -6.46 -15.95
N GLU A 84 -1.02 -5.61 -15.03
CA GLU A 84 -0.55 -5.65 -13.66
C GLU A 84 -1.16 -6.87 -12.98
N GLY A 85 -0.33 -7.60 -12.29
CA GLY A 85 -0.71 -8.82 -11.61
C GLY A 85 0.55 -9.60 -11.25
N SER A 86 0.38 -10.82 -10.82
CA SER A 86 1.47 -11.75 -10.52
C SER A 86 0.93 -13.17 -10.55
N ASN A 87 1.81 -14.16 -10.76
CA ASN A 87 1.44 -15.55 -10.65
C ASN A 87 2.30 -16.22 -9.57
N ILE A 88 1.69 -17.07 -8.78
CA ILE A 88 2.37 -17.85 -7.77
C ILE A 88 1.92 -19.30 -7.90
N LEU A 89 2.90 -20.20 -7.90
CA LEU A 89 2.67 -21.63 -7.86
C LEU A 89 3.43 -22.21 -6.69
N ALA A 90 2.76 -22.96 -5.82
CA ALA A 90 3.36 -23.69 -4.72
C ALA A 90 3.10 -25.18 -4.90
N VAL A 91 4.14 -26.00 -4.77
CA VAL A 91 4.06 -27.47 -4.86
C VAL A 91 4.70 -28.06 -3.61
N SER A 92 3.92 -28.84 -2.87
CA SER A 92 4.42 -29.58 -1.69
C SER A 92 5.49 -30.60 -2.07
N GLY A 93 6.48 -30.77 -1.21
CA GLY A 93 7.53 -31.78 -1.37
C GLY A 93 7.00 -33.21 -1.55
N ASN A 94 5.80 -33.51 -1.05
CA ASN A 94 5.14 -34.79 -1.26
C ASN A 94 4.83 -35.10 -2.73
N HIS A 95 4.80 -34.07 -3.59
CA HIS A 95 4.54 -34.15 -5.03
C HIS A 95 5.76 -33.87 -5.89
N THR A 96 6.95 -33.73 -5.29
CA THR A 96 8.20 -33.48 -6.00
C THR A 96 9.12 -34.70 -5.96
N ARG A 97 9.99 -34.87 -6.97
CA ARG A 97 10.94 -36.01 -7.00
C ARG A 97 12.00 -35.92 -5.91
N CYS A 98 12.36 -34.73 -5.49
CA CYS A 98 13.41 -34.49 -4.49
C CYS A 98 12.88 -34.42 -3.05
N GLY A 99 11.56 -34.50 -2.84
CA GLY A 99 10.92 -34.34 -1.53
C GLY A 99 10.92 -32.92 -0.98
N ASN A 100 11.42 -31.93 -1.73
CA ASN A 100 11.45 -30.53 -1.33
C ASN A 100 10.25 -29.78 -1.89
N SER A 101 9.64 -28.92 -1.10
CA SER A 101 8.61 -27.98 -1.58
C SER A 101 9.21 -26.97 -2.55
N ILE A 102 8.42 -26.56 -3.51
CA ILE A 102 8.81 -25.58 -4.55
C ILE A 102 7.79 -24.45 -4.55
N ILE A 103 8.28 -23.21 -4.56
CA ILE A 103 7.46 -22.04 -4.86
C ILE A 103 8.07 -21.31 -6.08
N ALA A 104 7.22 -20.98 -7.03
CA ALA A 104 7.56 -20.15 -8.18
C ALA A 104 6.75 -18.87 -8.11
N ILE A 105 7.43 -17.73 -8.20
CA ILE A 105 6.83 -16.41 -8.09
C ILE A 105 7.16 -15.62 -9.35
N SER A 106 6.15 -15.08 -10.02
CA SER A 106 6.30 -14.32 -11.26
C SER A 106 5.56 -12.97 -11.11
N PRO A 107 6.21 -11.94 -10.56
CA PRO A 107 5.64 -10.61 -10.48
C PRO A 107 5.64 -9.94 -11.87
N HIS A 108 4.53 -9.28 -12.22
CA HIS A 108 4.41 -8.50 -13.46
C HIS A 108 4.59 -7.01 -13.15
N GLN A 109 5.73 -6.66 -12.58
CA GLN A 109 6.06 -5.31 -12.16
C GLN A 109 6.91 -4.59 -13.22
N PRO A 110 6.87 -3.25 -13.27
CA PRO A 110 7.73 -2.48 -14.14
C PRO A 110 9.21 -2.67 -13.77
N LEU A 111 10.08 -2.63 -14.77
CA LEU A 111 11.54 -2.74 -14.57
C LEU A 111 12.18 -1.42 -14.08
N GLU A 112 11.41 -0.34 -14.06
CA GLU A 112 11.87 1.00 -13.66
C GLU A 112 10.83 1.67 -12.73
N GLY A 113 11.31 2.60 -11.91
CA GLY A 113 10.48 3.41 -11.02
C GLY A 113 10.26 2.78 -9.64
N ILE A 114 9.34 3.34 -8.88
CA ILE A 114 9.13 3.01 -7.46
C ILE A 114 8.57 1.60 -7.22
N PHE A 115 8.05 0.95 -8.24
CA PHE A 115 7.54 -0.43 -8.18
C PHE A 115 8.48 -1.45 -8.82
N SER A 116 9.67 -1.03 -9.26
CA SER A 116 10.69 -1.99 -9.73
C SER A 116 11.23 -2.79 -8.55
N PHE A 117 11.40 -4.09 -8.75
CA PHE A 117 12.00 -4.95 -7.75
C PHE A 117 13.52 -4.92 -7.82
N TYR A 118 14.13 -4.96 -6.65
CA TYR A 118 15.54 -5.15 -6.47
C TYR A 118 15.80 -6.49 -5.77
N GLU A 119 16.56 -7.38 -6.41
CA GLU A 119 16.92 -8.68 -5.84
C GLU A 119 18.02 -8.51 -4.82
N ILE A 120 17.88 -9.17 -3.66
CA ILE A 120 18.81 -9.05 -2.56
C ILE A 120 18.99 -10.41 -1.86
N HIS A 121 20.23 -10.69 -1.45
CA HIS A 121 20.58 -11.79 -0.58
C HIS A 121 21.35 -11.25 0.63
N LEU A 122 20.78 -11.43 1.81
CA LEU A 122 21.34 -10.96 3.07
C LEU A 122 21.71 -12.15 3.92
N PHE A 123 22.96 -12.16 4.43
CA PHE A 123 23.43 -13.15 5.36
C PHE A 123 24.12 -12.51 6.56
N TYR A 124 23.51 -12.65 7.74
CA TYR A 124 24.07 -12.14 8.99
C TYR A 124 24.71 -13.27 9.79
N ARG A 125 26.03 -13.37 9.72
CA ARG A 125 26.85 -14.50 10.28
C ARG A 125 26.63 -14.74 11.76
N LYS A 126 26.44 -13.68 12.58
CA LYS A 126 26.35 -13.82 14.05
C LYS A 126 25.08 -14.55 14.49
N SER A 127 23.95 -14.34 13.83
CA SER A 127 22.68 -14.98 14.15
C SER A 127 22.37 -16.17 13.25
N GLY A 128 23.09 -16.35 12.13
CA GLY A 128 22.72 -17.28 11.08
C GLY A 128 21.46 -16.88 10.31
N CYS A 129 21.04 -15.62 10.44
CA CYS A 129 19.89 -15.10 9.71
C CYS A 129 20.26 -14.98 8.23
N GLU A 130 19.46 -15.58 7.37
CA GLU A 130 19.63 -15.56 5.93
C GLU A 130 18.30 -15.24 5.27
N LEU A 131 18.31 -14.25 4.37
CA LEU A 131 17.15 -13.76 3.63
C LEU A 131 17.50 -13.63 2.16
N PHE A 132 16.65 -14.15 1.29
CA PHE A 132 16.78 -13.99 -0.15
C PHE A 132 15.43 -13.60 -0.76
N GLY A 133 15.42 -12.64 -1.68
CA GLY A 133 14.20 -12.25 -2.39
C GLY A 133 14.25 -10.86 -2.95
N PHE A 134 13.08 -10.26 -3.06
CA PHE A 134 12.88 -8.95 -3.69
C PHE A 134 12.42 -7.91 -2.68
N ILE A 135 13.03 -6.73 -2.77
CA ILE A 135 12.60 -5.52 -2.07
C ILE A 135 12.07 -4.49 -3.08
N LEU A 136 11.22 -3.60 -2.62
CA LEU A 136 10.85 -2.39 -3.36
C LEU A 136 11.76 -1.23 -2.92
N PRO A 137 12.05 -0.25 -3.80
CA PRO A 137 12.65 1.01 -3.39
C PRO A 137 11.89 1.60 -2.19
N ILE A 138 12.57 2.33 -1.30
CA ILE A 138 12.02 2.85 -0.04
C ILE A 138 11.71 1.77 1.04
N THR A 139 11.77 0.48 0.70
CA THR A 139 11.64 -0.59 1.69
C THR A 139 12.98 -1.29 1.90
N PHE A 140 13.18 -1.84 3.08
CA PHE A 140 14.34 -2.70 3.40
C PHE A 140 13.89 -4.12 3.73
N THR A 141 12.59 -4.38 3.59
CA THR A 141 11.95 -5.64 3.93
C THR A 141 11.76 -6.49 2.68
N ILE A 142 11.98 -7.79 2.80
CA ILE A 142 11.72 -8.72 1.71
C ILE A 142 10.21 -8.78 1.47
N PHE A 143 9.79 -8.34 0.28
CA PHE A 143 8.39 -8.34 -0.13
C PHE A 143 7.93 -9.73 -0.57
N MET A 144 8.77 -10.43 -1.33
CA MET A 144 8.60 -11.82 -1.74
C MET A 144 9.94 -12.52 -1.66
N GLY A 145 9.99 -13.71 -1.11
CA GLY A 145 11.28 -14.42 -0.97
C GLY A 145 11.26 -15.56 0.02
N THR A 146 12.38 -15.75 0.70
CA THR A 146 12.56 -16.82 1.67
C THR A 146 13.55 -16.42 2.77
N ASN A 147 13.33 -16.95 3.97
CA ASN A 147 14.29 -16.98 5.06
C ASN A 147 14.83 -18.41 5.29
N PHE A 148 14.68 -19.30 4.31
CA PHE A 148 15.07 -20.71 4.33
C PHE A 148 14.33 -21.59 5.38
N LYS A 149 13.33 -21.03 6.08
CA LYS A 149 12.36 -21.77 6.91
C LYS A 149 10.98 -21.73 6.27
N VAL A 150 10.64 -20.59 5.75
CA VAL A 150 9.43 -20.32 4.96
C VAL A 150 9.84 -19.60 3.67
N ALA A 151 9.05 -19.80 2.62
CA ALA A 151 9.11 -18.99 1.41
C ALA A 151 7.72 -18.46 1.10
N TRP A 152 7.64 -17.23 0.64
CA TRP A 152 6.37 -16.55 0.42
C TRP A 152 6.39 -15.69 -0.83
N GLY A 153 5.22 -15.55 -1.43
CA GLY A 153 4.96 -14.63 -2.52
C GLY A 153 3.60 -13.99 -2.39
N THR A 154 3.41 -12.85 -3.04
CA THR A 154 2.15 -12.12 -3.04
C THR A 154 1.69 -11.85 -4.46
N THR A 155 0.38 -11.78 -4.66
CA THR A 155 -0.26 -11.32 -5.89
C THR A 155 -1.36 -10.31 -5.59
N ALA A 156 -1.68 -9.45 -6.55
CA ALA A 156 -2.74 -8.46 -6.35
C ALA A 156 -4.11 -9.15 -6.30
N SER A 157 -4.89 -8.84 -5.27
CA SER A 157 -6.26 -9.34 -5.08
C SER A 157 -7.35 -8.37 -5.54
N TYR A 158 -7.01 -7.08 -5.70
CA TYR A 158 -7.91 -6.02 -6.15
C TYR A 158 -9.24 -5.87 -5.38
N PRO A 159 -9.24 -5.89 -4.06
CA PRO A 159 -10.42 -5.63 -3.28
C PRO A 159 -10.91 -4.19 -3.50
N ASP A 160 -12.18 -3.93 -3.20
CA ASP A 160 -12.75 -2.60 -3.30
C ASP A 160 -12.42 -1.76 -2.05
N MET A 161 -11.23 -1.17 -2.04
CA MET A 161 -10.60 -0.52 -0.89
C MET A 161 -10.96 0.95 -0.73
N TYR A 162 -11.87 1.50 -1.52
CA TYR A 162 -12.27 2.91 -1.43
C TYR A 162 -13.75 3.06 -1.77
N SER A 163 -14.33 4.12 -1.21
CA SER A 163 -15.68 4.55 -1.58
C SER A 163 -15.63 5.97 -2.15
N VAL A 164 -16.43 6.24 -3.16
CA VAL A 164 -16.54 7.54 -3.81
C VAL A 164 -17.92 8.11 -3.60
N TYR A 165 -18.02 9.22 -2.87
CA TYR A 165 -19.27 9.87 -2.57
C TYR A 165 -19.39 11.18 -3.37
N LYS A 166 -20.48 11.35 -4.10
CA LYS A 166 -20.83 12.64 -4.68
C LYS A 166 -21.31 13.59 -3.60
N VAL A 167 -20.69 14.76 -3.50
CA VAL A 167 -20.96 15.69 -2.39
C VAL A 167 -21.31 17.08 -2.88
N GLY A 168 -22.17 17.75 -2.12
CA GLY A 168 -22.50 19.15 -2.28
C GLY A 168 -21.62 20.03 -1.40
N LEU A 169 -21.05 21.11 -1.96
CA LEU A 169 -20.32 22.12 -1.16
C LEU A 169 -21.03 23.45 -1.18
N LYS A 170 -21.15 24.09 -0.01
CA LYS A 170 -21.64 25.47 0.16
C LYS A 170 -20.51 26.42 0.55
N GLY A 171 -20.67 27.69 0.24
CA GLY A 171 -19.71 28.74 0.56
C GLY A 171 -18.70 29.02 -0.58
N VAL A 172 -18.23 30.26 -0.65
CA VAL A 172 -17.28 30.70 -1.69
C VAL A 172 -15.85 30.49 -1.24
N PHE A 173 -15.44 31.06 -0.12
CA PHE A 173 -14.08 30.99 0.42
C PHE A 173 -13.93 29.87 1.46
N ASN A 174 -14.89 29.78 2.39
CA ASN A 174 -14.92 28.75 3.42
C ASN A 174 -15.91 27.67 2.99
N LYS A 175 -15.41 26.69 2.23
CA LYS A 175 -16.21 25.56 1.78
C LYS A 175 -16.69 24.74 2.97
N ARG A 176 -17.95 24.34 2.93
CA ARG A 176 -18.59 23.45 3.89
C ARG A 176 -19.23 22.30 3.14
N LEU A 177 -19.07 21.11 3.67
CA LEU A 177 -19.74 19.91 3.17
C LEU A 177 -21.22 19.95 3.59
N ASN A 178 -22.11 19.73 2.64
CA ASN A 178 -23.55 19.69 2.88
C ASN A 178 -24.00 18.23 3.00
N VAL A 179 -24.42 17.84 4.18
CA VAL A 179 -24.99 16.53 4.50
C VAL A 179 -26.33 16.70 5.21
N THR A 180 -27.07 15.63 5.39
CA THR A 180 -28.39 15.66 6.06
C THR A 180 -28.31 16.25 7.47
N GLU A 181 -27.22 15.98 8.17
CA GLU A 181 -26.97 16.47 9.54
C GLU A 181 -26.59 17.97 9.60
N GLY A 182 -26.36 18.63 8.44
CA GLY A 182 -26.04 20.04 8.37
C GLY A 182 -24.82 20.40 7.52
N LEU A 183 -24.14 21.48 7.91
CA LEU A 183 -22.98 22.01 7.18
C LEU A 183 -21.70 21.78 7.95
N ILE A 184 -20.85 20.90 7.46
CA ILE A 184 -19.58 20.54 8.08
C ILE A 184 -18.45 21.41 7.51
N PRO A 185 -17.67 22.10 8.34
CA PRO A 185 -16.54 22.90 7.89
C PRO A 185 -15.45 21.99 7.32
N LEU A 186 -14.87 22.43 6.18
CA LEU A 186 -13.77 21.72 5.54
C LEU A 186 -12.44 22.39 5.85
N ASN A 187 -11.40 21.59 6.02
CA ASN A 187 -10.03 22.07 6.05
C ASN A 187 -9.60 22.41 4.63
N ARG A 188 -8.92 23.54 4.47
CA ARG A 188 -8.34 23.97 3.20
C ARG A 188 -6.84 23.88 3.27
N SER A 189 -6.26 23.17 2.33
CA SER A 189 -4.82 23.07 2.16
C SER A 189 -4.43 23.46 0.75
N ALA A 190 -3.19 23.93 0.59
CA ALA A 190 -2.63 24.23 -0.71
C ALA A 190 -1.23 23.63 -0.79
N TYR A 191 -0.87 23.15 -1.97
CA TYR A 191 0.50 22.77 -2.25
C TYR A 191 1.00 23.49 -3.49
N PHE A 192 2.29 23.78 -3.47
CA PHE A 192 2.99 24.38 -4.58
C PHE A 192 3.66 23.27 -5.38
N ASN A 193 3.48 23.31 -6.68
CA ASN A 193 4.20 22.46 -7.60
C ASN A 193 4.84 23.33 -8.67
N TYR A 194 5.96 22.92 -9.21
CA TYR A 194 6.61 23.59 -10.32
C TYR A 194 6.40 22.74 -11.58
N THR A 195 5.93 23.37 -12.65
CA THR A 195 5.93 22.76 -13.98
C THR A 195 6.86 23.53 -14.88
N LEU A 196 7.47 22.85 -15.83
CA LEU A 196 8.28 23.51 -16.87
C LEU A 196 7.33 23.94 -17.99
N LEU A 197 7.10 25.25 -18.12
CA LEU A 197 6.42 25.80 -19.28
C LEU A 197 7.36 25.71 -20.49
N TYR A 198 6.87 25.08 -21.57
CA TYR A 198 7.66 24.83 -22.79
C TYR A 198 8.98 24.08 -22.52
N GLY A 199 9.06 23.29 -21.41
CA GLY A 199 10.26 22.55 -21.05
C GLY A 199 11.43 23.42 -20.55
N LYS A 200 11.25 24.75 -20.36
CA LYS A 200 12.36 25.68 -20.07
C LYS A 200 12.11 26.59 -18.85
N PHE A 201 10.88 27.01 -18.61
CA PHE A 201 10.59 27.99 -17.57
C PHE A 201 9.83 27.37 -16.41
N PRO A 202 10.39 27.42 -15.18
CA PRO A 202 9.66 26.97 -14.01
C PRO A 202 8.49 27.90 -13.72
N ALA A 203 7.27 27.36 -13.74
CA ALA A 203 6.07 28.09 -13.36
C ALA A 203 5.45 27.45 -12.11
N PRO A 204 5.20 28.21 -11.04
CA PRO A 204 4.54 27.68 -9.86
C PRO A 204 3.07 27.37 -10.16
N ILE A 205 2.64 26.18 -9.83
CA ILE A 205 1.23 25.78 -9.84
C ILE A 205 0.78 25.66 -8.40
N VAL A 206 -0.16 26.49 -7.99
CA VAL A 206 -0.82 26.37 -6.69
C VAL A 206 -2.07 25.54 -6.87
N LYS A 207 -2.09 24.34 -6.28
CA LYS A 207 -3.29 23.51 -6.23
C LYS A 207 -3.87 23.56 -4.82
N GLN A 208 -5.14 23.88 -4.75
CA GLN A 208 -5.90 23.87 -3.51
C GLN A 208 -6.74 22.59 -3.45
N TYR A 209 -6.83 22.03 -2.28
CA TYR A 209 -7.69 20.89 -2.00
C TYR A 209 -8.39 21.07 -0.66
N PHE A 210 -9.48 20.38 -0.50
CA PHE A 210 -10.26 20.37 0.71
C PHE A 210 -10.23 18.98 1.32
N THR A 211 -10.28 18.91 2.65
CA THR A 211 -10.47 17.67 3.38
C THR A 211 -11.56 17.83 4.43
N THR A 212 -12.19 16.75 4.78
CA THR A 212 -13.03 16.67 5.97
C THR A 212 -12.20 16.92 7.25
N PRO A 213 -12.81 17.17 8.42
CA PRO A 213 -12.08 17.34 9.67
C PRO A 213 -11.21 16.17 10.06
N ASP A 214 -11.60 14.94 9.70
CA ASP A 214 -10.85 13.70 9.91
C ASP A 214 -9.76 13.47 8.84
N GLY A 215 -9.74 14.25 7.75
CA GLY A 215 -8.66 14.27 6.78
C GLY A 215 -8.97 13.61 5.44
N LYS A 216 -10.21 13.15 5.20
CA LYS A 216 -10.60 12.53 3.92
C LYS A 216 -10.61 13.56 2.78
N PRO A 217 -10.01 13.26 1.62
CA PRO A 217 -9.85 14.23 0.54
C PRO A 217 -11.16 14.46 -0.23
N ILE A 218 -11.38 15.74 -0.61
CA ILE A 218 -12.44 16.14 -1.53
C ILE A 218 -11.81 16.64 -2.82
N VAL A 219 -12.15 15.99 -3.92
CA VAL A 219 -11.64 16.29 -5.25
C VAL A 219 -12.72 16.95 -6.11
N LYS A 220 -12.29 17.82 -7.03
CA LYS A 220 -13.17 18.47 -8.01
C LYS A 220 -12.89 17.90 -9.39
N ILE A 221 -13.90 17.28 -10.00
CA ILE A 221 -13.81 16.72 -11.36
C ILE A 221 -15.06 17.14 -12.13
N ASN A 222 -14.87 17.68 -13.33
CA ASN A 222 -15.98 18.14 -14.20
C ASN A 222 -17.01 19.03 -13.47
N HIS A 223 -16.51 20.01 -12.70
CA HIS A 223 -17.32 20.93 -11.89
C HIS A 223 -18.12 20.30 -10.73
N ARG A 224 -17.99 19.00 -10.50
CA ARG A 224 -18.60 18.26 -9.38
C ARG A 224 -17.57 17.97 -8.31
N TYR A 225 -18.02 17.86 -7.07
CA TYR A 225 -17.17 17.49 -5.94
C TYR A 225 -17.44 16.04 -5.52
N PHE A 226 -16.35 15.34 -5.19
CA PHE A 226 -16.39 13.97 -4.73
C PHE A 226 -15.52 13.84 -3.50
N LEU A 227 -16.05 13.20 -2.47
CA LEU A 227 -15.27 12.74 -1.33
C LEU A 227 -14.78 11.33 -1.63
N ILE A 228 -13.49 11.09 -1.43
CA ILE A 228 -12.90 9.76 -1.56
C ILE A 228 -12.59 9.26 -0.17
N ASP A 229 -13.24 8.20 0.22
CA ASP A 229 -12.96 7.49 1.46
C ASP A 229 -12.01 6.33 1.19
N ILE A 230 -10.90 6.32 1.93
CA ILE A 230 -9.86 5.29 1.83
C ILE A 230 -9.58 4.83 3.25
N PRO A 231 -10.29 3.80 3.74
CA PRO A 231 -10.13 3.31 5.10
C PRO A 231 -8.72 2.87 5.46
N LEU A 232 -7.93 2.44 4.46
CA LEU A 232 -6.51 2.07 4.64
C LEU A 232 -5.65 3.21 5.20
N ILE A 233 -6.08 4.48 5.08
CA ILE A 233 -5.32 5.61 5.60
C ILE A 233 -5.25 5.55 7.14
N GLY A 234 -4.05 5.26 7.66
CA GLY A 234 -3.79 5.12 9.09
C GLY A 234 -4.00 3.71 9.64
N TYR A 235 -4.18 2.71 8.75
CA TYR A 235 -4.18 1.30 9.11
C TYR A 235 -2.76 0.75 9.32
N LYS A 236 -2.62 -0.47 9.87
CA LYS A 236 -1.32 -1.11 10.10
C LYS A 236 -0.47 -1.16 8.83
N LEU A 237 0.84 -1.07 8.98
CA LEU A 237 1.78 -0.96 7.88
C LEU A 237 2.14 -2.33 7.32
N GLY A 238 1.85 -2.60 6.05
CA GLY A 238 2.17 -3.86 5.39
C GLY A 238 3.67 -4.11 5.24
N THR A 239 4.49 -3.05 5.19
CA THR A 239 5.95 -3.21 5.23
C THR A 239 6.46 -3.72 6.58
N GLU A 240 5.78 -3.42 7.69
CA GLU A 240 6.07 -4.06 8.98
C GLU A 240 5.64 -5.53 8.96
N LEU A 241 4.52 -5.88 8.33
CA LEU A 241 4.15 -7.28 8.15
C LEU A 241 5.22 -8.05 7.37
N ASN A 242 5.76 -7.48 6.28
CA ASN A 242 6.87 -8.09 5.53
C ASN A 242 8.11 -8.31 6.40
N TYR A 243 8.45 -7.34 7.24
CA TYR A 243 9.53 -7.48 8.20
C TYR A 243 9.31 -8.67 9.14
N ARG A 244 8.11 -8.82 9.67
CA ARG A 244 7.77 -9.93 10.58
C ARG A 244 7.72 -11.28 9.87
N ILE A 245 7.16 -11.36 8.67
CA ILE A 245 7.17 -12.58 7.84
C ILE A 245 8.62 -13.03 7.57
N SER A 246 9.54 -12.08 7.35
CA SER A 246 10.96 -12.40 7.16
C SER A 246 11.62 -13.11 8.35
N HIS A 247 11.00 -13.09 9.52
CA HIS A 247 11.47 -13.77 10.73
C HIS A 247 10.62 -14.99 11.11
N ALA A 248 9.53 -15.26 10.39
CA ALA A 248 8.63 -16.38 10.68
C ALA A 248 9.34 -17.74 10.50
N GLN A 249 8.98 -18.70 11.35
CA GLN A 249 9.55 -20.04 11.35
C GLN A 249 8.63 -21.10 10.72
N SER A 250 7.37 -20.74 10.47
CA SER A 250 6.34 -21.66 9.97
C SER A 250 5.20 -20.91 9.29
N ASN A 251 4.40 -21.64 8.50
CA ASN A 251 3.18 -21.12 7.92
C ASN A 251 2.15 -20.69 8.99
N ASN A 252 2.11 -21.34 10.14
CA ASN A 252 1.22 -20.96 11.24
C ASN A 252 1.56 -19.57 11.79
N GLU A 253 2.85 -19.23 11.87
CA GLU A 253 3.28 -17.89 12.26
C GLU A 253 2.92 -16.86 11.19
N ILE A 254 3.10 -17.18 9.90
CA ILE A 254 2.66 -16.29 8.80
C ILE A 254 1.15 -16.07 8.86
N LEU A 255 0.36 -17.11 9.06
CA LEU A 255 -1.10 -16.98 9.21
C LEU A 255 -1.46 -16.05 10.37
N ALA A 256 -0.87 -16.26 11.54
CA ALA A 256 -1.12 -15.41 12.71
C ALA A 256 -0.75 -13.94 12.46
N LEU A 257 0.36 -13.70 11.77
CA LEU A 257 0.78 -12.35 11.39
C LEU A 257 -0.17 -11.70 10.37
N THR A 258 -0.62 -12.45 9.37
CA THR A 258 -1.56 -11.93 8.38
C THR A 258 -2.94 -11.63 9.00
N LEU A 259 -3.40 -12.46 9.93
CA LEU A 259 -4.63 -12.21 10.70
C LEU A 259 -4.54 -10.94 11.56
N ASP A 260 -3.37 -10.64 12.12
CA ASP A 260 -3.17 -9.45 12.95
C ASP A 260 -2.96 -8.17 12.13
N TYR A 261 -2.17 -8.23 11.05
CA TYR A 261 -1.79 -7.03 10.28
C TYR A 261 -2.71 -6.75 9.11
N GLY A 262 -3.21 -7.77 8.44
CA GLY A 262 -3.84 -7.65 7.14
C GLY A 262 -2.88 -7.32 6.00
N TYR A 263 -3.26 -7.76 4.79
CA TYR A 263 -2.57 -7.42 3.53
C TYR A 263 -3.62 -6.90 2.54
N PRO A 264 -4.18 -5.72 2.78
CA PRO A 264 -5.51 -5.34 2.30
C PRO A 264 -5.72 -5.31 0.78
N TYR A 265 -4.70 -5.58 -0.03
CA TYR A 265 -4.79 -5.61 -1.50
C TYR A 265 -3.96 -6.73 -2.13
N LEU A 266 -3.49 -7.69 -1.32
CA LEU A 266 -2.62 -8.76 -1.78
C LEU A 266 -3.12 -10.13 -1.27
N ASP A 267 -3.08 -11.11 -2.14
CA ASP A 267 -3.13 -12.52 -1.74
C ASP A 267 -1.71 -12.99 -1.40
N LEU A 268 -1.58 -13.86 -0.46
CA LEU A 268 -0.31 -14.46 -0.04
C LEU A 268 -0.35 -15.97 -0.24
N VAL A 269 0.73 -16.51 -0.79
CA VAL A 269 1.01 -17.95 -0.80
C VAL A 269 2.34 -18.17 -0.11
N SER A 270 2.38 -19.13 0.80
CA SER A 270 3.64 -19.53 1.44
C SER A 270 3.79 -21.04 1.56
N ILE A 271 5.03 -21.47 1.67
CA ILE A 271 5.43 -22.87 1.93
C ILE A 271 6.43 -22.89 3.08
N ASP A 272 6.44 -23.98 3.85
CA ASP A 272 7.42 -24.17 4.90
C ASP A 272 8.26 -25.44 4.69
N THR A 273 9.30 -25.61 5.50
CA THR A 273 10.20 -26.77 5.46
C THR A 273 9.53 -28.08 5.88
N LYS A 274 8.31 -28.04 6.38
CA LYS A 274 7.50 -29.23 6.71
C LYS A 274 6.56 -29.64 5.57
N ASN A 275 6.73 -29.02 4.38
CA ASN A 275 5.91 -29.25 3.20
C ASN A 275 4.46 -28.72 3.31
N ASN A 276 4.16 -27.87 4.29
CA ASN A 276 2.87 -27.21 4.37
C ASN A 276 2.78 -26.08 3.36
N ILE A 277 1.61 -25.92 2.77
CA ILE A 277 1.24 -24.80 1.89
C ILE A 277 0.15 -24.00 2.59
N LEU A 278 0.26 -22.68 2.55
CA LEU A 278 -0.73 -21.75 3.03
C LEU A 278 -1.10 -20.78 1.90
N TYR A 279 -2.36 -20.60 1.66
CA TYR A 279 -2.92 -19.51 0.86
C TYR A 279 -3.75 -18.62 1.78
N VAL A 280 -3.55 -17.32 1.69
CA VAL A 280 -4.36 -16.32 2.41
C VAL A 280 -4.89 -15.32 1.39
N HIS A 281 -6.19 -15.28 1.25
CA HIS A 281 -6.89 -14.15 0.65
C HIS A 281 -7.08 -13.09 1.73
N ASN A 282 -6.55 -11.94 1.50
CA ASN A 282 -6.44 -10.95 2.53
C ASN A 282 -7.19 -9.69 2.12
N SER A 283 -8.47 -9.70 2.34
CA SER A 283 -9.29 -8.52 2.12
C SER A 283 -9.81 -7.97 3.45
N HIS A 284 -9.31 -6.82 3.85
CA HIS A 284 -10.01 -5.96 4.78
C HIS A 284 -10.85 -5.00 3.94
N GLU A 285 -12.06 -5.39 3.61
CA GLU A 285 -12.96 -4.55 2.84
C GLU A 285 -13.69 -3.54 3.73
N PRO A 286 -13.89 -2.30 3.28
CA PRO A 286 -14.67 -1.34 4.04
C PRO A 286 -16.08 -1.85 4.27
N ILE A 287 -16.57 -1.83 5.52
CA ILE A 287 -17.96 -2.15 5.82
C ILE A 287 -18.85 -1.10 5.16
N ARG A 288 -19.81 -1.56 4.36
CA ARG A 288 -20.76 -0.72 3.63
C ARG A 288 -22.16 -0.87 4.21
N ALA A 289 -22.93 0.22 4.17
CA ALA A 289 -24.25 0.26 4.81
C ALA A 289 -25.29 -0.64 4.11
N SER A 290 -25.08 -0.98 2.83
CA SER A 290 -26.00 -1.83 2.06
C SER A 290 -25.30 -2.57 0.92
N GLU A 291 -25.91 -3.66 0.43
CA GLU A 291 -25.45 -4.37 -0.78
C GLU A 291 -25.45 -3.47 -2.03
N ASP A 292 -26.34 -2.49 -2.11
CA ASP A 292 -26.39 -1.53 -3.21
C ASP A 292 -25.14 -0.64 -3.26
N GLU A 293 -24.47 -0.42 -2.14
CA GLU A 293 -23.19 0.31 -2.08
C GLU A 293 -22.06 -0.46 -2.74
N TYR A 294 -22.07 -1.80 -2.69
CA TYR A 294 -21.09 -2.63 -3.41
C TYR A 294 -21.25 -2.59 -4.93
N MET A 295 -22.45 -2.29 -5.41
CA MET A 295 -22.77 -2.24 -6.84
C MET A 295 -22.69 -0.84 -7.43
N SER A 296 -22.47 0.19 -6.61
CA SER A 296 -22.44 1.58 -7.03
C SER A 296 -21.01 2.15 -6.97
N ASP A 297 -20.51 2.56 -8.11
CA ASP A 297 -19.19 3.22 -8.19
C ASP A 297 -19.19 4.65 -7.59
N ILE A 298 -20.38 5.27 -7.46
CA ILE A 298 -20.53 6.61 -6.88
C ILE A 298 -21.74 6.63 -5.98
N LEU A 299 -21.50 6.88 -4.70
CA LEU A 299 -22.50 6.91 -3.65
C LEU A 299 -22.99 8.33 -3.36
N SER A 300 -24.17 8.45 -2.75
CA SER A 300 -24.60 9.68 -2.11
C SER A 300 -24.15 9.70 -0.65
N LEU A 301 -23.50 10.76 -0.22
CA LEU A 301 -23.11 10.94 1.17
C LEU A 301 -24.20 11.72 1.90
N ASP A 302 -24.92 11.06 2.75
CA ASP A 302 -25.98 11.67 3.56
C ASP A 302 -25.50 12.07 4.95
N SER A 303 -24.54 11.34 5.52
CA SER A 303 -23.97 11.56 6.84
C SER A 303 -22.49 11.21 6.88
N LEU A 304 -21.71 11.86 7.77
CA LEU A 304 -20.32 11.45 8.02
C LEU A 304 -20.20 10.12 8.76
N THR A 305 -21.23 9.69 9.44
CA THR A 305 -21.24 8.39 10.13
C THR A 305 -21.15 7.21 9.15
N GLN A 306 -21.57 7.40 7.88
CA GLN A 306 -21.37 6.40 6.82
C GLN A 306 -19.89 6.10 6.52
N LEU A 307 -18.99 7.00 6.93
CA LEU A 307 -17.55 6.89 6.62
C LEU A 307 -16.74 6.13 7.69
N ASP A 308 -17.35 5.83 8.84
CA ASP A 308 -16.66 5.28 10.01
C ASP A 308 -17.01 3.82 10.32
N ASN A 309 -17.56 3.10 9.35
CA ASN A 309 -18.06 1.74 9.56
C ASN A 309 -16.96 0.68 9.80
N GLY A 310 -15.67 1.04 9.67
CA GLY A 310 -14.57 0.11 9.86
C GLY A 310 -14.36 -0.83 8.67
N PHE A 311 -13.75 -1.99 8.96
CA PHE A 311 -13.49 -3.03 7.99
C PHE A 311 -14.23 -4.30 8.33
N GLU A 312 -14.78 -4.96 7.33
CA GLU A 312 -15.16 -6.36 7.42
C GLU A 312 -13.94 -7.26 7.30
N ASP A 313 -13.90 -8.30 8.11
CA ASP A 313 -12.90 -9.33 7.98
C ASP A 313 -13.33 -10.30 6.87
N GLY A 314 -13.09 -9.92 5.65
CA GLY A 314 -13.31 -10.75 4.44
C GLY A 314 -12.18 -11.76 4.21
N MET A 315 -11.30 -11.93 5.18
CA MET A 315 -10.16 -12.82 5.08
C MET A 315 -10.62 -14.28 5.06
N PHE A 316 -10.14 -15.04 4.07
CA PHE A 316 -10.17 -16.49 4.12
C PHE A 316 -8.79 -17.09 3.84
N TYR A 317 -8.56 -18.28 4.35
CA TYR A 317 -7.31 -18.98 4.12
C TYR A 317 -7.54 -20.46 3.86
N ILE A 318 -6.58 -21.08 3.18
CA ILE A 318 -6.59 -22.51 2.89
C ILE A 318 -5.22 -23.06 3.30
N GLU A 319 -5.25 -24.02 4.22
CA GLU A 319 -4.06 -24.77 4.60
C GLU A 319 -4.02 -26.11 3.85
N ASN A 320 -2.85 -26.44 3.31
CA ASN A 320 -2.62 -27.71 2.61
C ASN A 320 -3.73 -28.07 1.61
N PRO A 321 -3.97 -27.20 0.60
CA PRO A 321 -5.04 -27.44 -0.37
C PRO A 321 -4.87 -28.82 -1.02
N LYS A 322 -5.95 -29.55 -1.11
CA LYS A 322 -5.98 -30.81 -1.88
C LYS A 322 -5.95 -30.43 -3.36
N SER A 323 -5.03 -31.04 -4.11
CA SER A 323 -4.93 -30.88 -5.57
C SER A 323 -6.14 -31.40 -6.28
#